data_8c989dd65aee5aac9509e1ec193e5556
#
_entry.id   8c989dd65aee5aac9509e1ec193e5556
#
_cell.length_a   1.000
_cell.length_b   1.000
_cell.length_c   1.000
_cell.angle_alpha   90.00
_cell.angle_beta   90.00
_cell.angle_gamma   90.00
#
_symmetry.space_group_name_H-M   'P 1'
#
loop_
_entity.id
_entity.type
_entity.pdbx_description
1 polymer ?
#
loop_
_entity_poly.entity_id
_entity_poly.type
_entity_poly.pdbx_seq_one_letter_code
_entity_poly.pdbx_strand_id
1 'polypeptide(L)'
;MCIRDSAAAVLAAVGILGGCGAKNAESQAPAETQAAEQSAQESSVEESRETSAEESKTETEKNGTLSVTYVKSPLNVPSIVELDQEIFASVFGPMGYDVQYSDLTTGPEQTQALASGDIQFLNAVGATSVILSASNDADIKIMSIYSRSPKAFKLFAKDDSIKTAEDLKGKKVAGPKGTILHELLVSYLNNAGMTEDDIEFMAMGIPDAQAALAGGSVDAALLAGPTAYNMEKDGFYIVTDGEGLTEATIVTATSEKFYEEHPELVKAFLTAQKQVLDEMDADHAAAVSATAKATGLEEAAVEEMYGLYDFDMEIKESDIEAMEKTEKFMEDTGMIENPVDVASLILDVE
;
A
#
# COMPACT_ATOMS: atom_id res chain seq x y z
N MET A 1 27.85 55.22 -22.77
CA MET A 1 29.28 55.49 -22.62
C MET A 1 29.89 54.23 -22.07
N CYS A 2 30.47 53.51 -22.97
CA CYS A 2 31.72 52.73 -22.92
C CYS A 2 31.74 51.56 -21.89
N ILE A 3 31.59 50.28 -22.33
CA ILE A 3 32.65 49.48 -23.02
C ILE A 3 33.73 49.07 -21.99
N ARG A 4 34.03 47.81 -21.73
CA ARG A 4 34.57 46.64 -22.42
C ARG A 4 34.84 45.55 -21.39
N ASP A 5 34.50 44.30 -21.67
CA ASP A 5 35.24 43.24 -22.34
C ASP A 5 36.41 42.66 -21.56
N SER A 6 36.41 41.37 -21.38
CA SER A 6 37.31 40.31 -21.85
C SER A 6 37.32 39.18 -20.82
N ALA A 7 36.93 37.99 -21.07
CA ALA A 7 37.29 36.93 -22.00
C ALA A 7 38.69 36.31 -21.77
N ALA A 8 38.65 35.01 -21.87
CA ALA A 8 39.71 34.03 -22.18
C ALA A 8 40.33 33.32 -20.97
N ALA A 9 40.13 32.04 -20.83
CA ALA A 9 40.46 30.86 -21.66
C ALA A 9 41.79 30.19 -21.28
N VAL A 10 41.72 28.93 -21.04
CA VAL A 10 42.44 27.83 -21.69
C VAL A 10 43.69 27.24 -21.02
N LEU A 11 43.70 25.90 -21.06
CA LEU A 11 44.69 24.84 -21.20
C LEU A 11 45.13 24.13 -19.90
N ALA A 12 44.80 22.84 -19.70
CA ALA A 12 45.22 21.57 -20.32
C ALA A 12 46.74 21.26 -20.27
N ALA A 13 47.08 20.16 -19.59
CA ALA A 13 48.22 19.27 -19.85
C ALA A 13 48.14 18.11 -18.80
N VAL A 14 47.83 16.87 -19.09
CA VAL A 14 48.56 15.79 -19.83
C VAL A 14 49.95 15.48 -19.26
N GLY A 15 50.07 14.23 -18.81
CA GLY A 15 51.32 13.54 -18.49
C GLY A 15 50.99 12.27 -17.68
N ILE A 16 50.80 11.13 -18.14
CA ILE A 16 51.51 10.05 -18.89
C ILE A 16 52.84 9.61 -18.26
N LEU A 17 52.92 8.27 -18.16
CA LEU A 17 54.03 7.34 -17.94
C LEU A 17 54.20 6.84 -16.50
N GLY A 18 54.20 5.57 -16.24
CA GLY A 18 54.56 4.32 -16.87
C GLY A 18 55.19 3.50 -15.79
N GLY A 19 55.05 2.30 -15.74
CA GLY A 19 55.44 1.13 -16.38
C GLY A 19 55.58 0.00 -15.40
N CYS A 20 55.13 -1.10 -15.85
CA CYS A 20 55.85 -2.33 -16.15
C CYS A 20 56.24 -3.29 -15.04
N GLY A 21 55.80 -4.52 -15.23
CA GLY A 21 56.51 -5.79 -15.15
C GLY A 21 55.63 -6.89 -14.55
N ALA A 22 54.92 -7.76 -15.30
CA ALA A 22 55.35 -8.96 -16.01
C ALA A 22 55.91 -10.02 -15.03
N LYS A 23 55.44 -11.24 -15.01
CA LYS A 23 55.32 -12.33 -15.96
C LYS A 23 54.65 -13.55 -15.32
N ASN A 24 53.75 -14.21 -16.05
CA ASN A 24 53.80 -15.57 -16.60
C ASN A 24 53.89 -16.74 -15.63
N ALA A 25 53.25 -17.87 -15.81
CA ALA A 25 52.81 -18.66 -17.01
C ALA A 25 51.80 -19.70 -16.52
N GLU A 26 50.70 -19.97 -17.31
CA GLU A 26 50.56 -21.17 -18.17
C GLU A 26 50.73 -22.53 -17.49
N SER A 27 49.62 -23.38 -17.51
CA SER A 27 49.58 -24.52 -18.42
C SER A 27 48.38 -25.43 -18.13
N GLN A 28 47.46 -25.49 -19.10
CA GLN A 28 46.94 -26.66 -19.82
C GLN A 28 46.34 -27.86 -19.05
N ALA A 29 45.09 -28.14 -19.43
CA ALA A 29 44.48 -29.46 -19.47
C ALA A 29 45.19 -30.37 -20.49
N PRO A 30 44.94 -31.68 -20.56
CA PRO A 30 43.75 -32.27 -21.15
C PRO A 30 43.28 -33.64 -20.54
N ALA A 31 42.02 -33.92 -20.73
CA ALA A 31 41.24 -34.97 -21.38
C ALA A 31 41.65 -36.46 -21.33
N GLU A 32 40.55 -37.25 -21.39
CA GLU A 32 40.38 -38.66 -21.90
C GLU A 32 40.58 -39.78 -20.88
N THR A 33 39.68 -40.69 -20.71
CA THR A 33 38.72 -41.52 -21.43
C THR A 33 38.85 -42.98 -20.98
N GLN A 34 37.73 -43.72 -21.06
CA GLN A 34 37.53 -45.19 -21.10
C GLN A 34 37.27 -45.89 -19.75
N ALA A 35 36.17 -46.48 -19.48
CA ALA A 35 35.31 -47.49 -20.13
C ALA A 35 35.54 -48.92 -19.64
N ALA A 36 34.40 -49.56 -19.39
CA ALA A 36 34.15 -51.03 -19.38
C ALA A 36 34.62 -51.80 -18.16
N GLU A 37 33.98 -52.80 -17.62
CA GLU A 37 32.91 -53.73 -18.04
C GLU A 37 32.43 -54.54 -16.83
N GLN A 38 31.14 -54.85 -16.86
CA GLN A 38 30.39 -56.03 -16.45
C GLN A 38 30.99 -57.01 -15.41
N SER A 39 30.15 -57.40 -14.44
CA SER A 39 29.61 -58.77 -14.40
C SER A 39 28.42 -58.87 -13.43
N ALA A 40 27.40 -59.56 -13.90
CA ALA A 40 26.18 -59.97 -13.22
C ALA A 40 26.48 -61.13 -12.24
N GLN A 41 25.60 -61.19 -11.18
CA GLN A 41 25.12 -62.49 -10.71
C GLN A 41 23.82 -62.26 -9.90
N GLU A 42 22.80 -63.00 -10.32
CA GLU A 42 21.50 -63.19 -9.72
C GLU A 42 21.62 -63.91 -8.36
N SER A 43 20.69 -63.56 -7.42
CA SER A 43 20.01 -64.59 -6.60
C SER A 43 18.80 -63.98 -5.88
N SER A 44 17.64 -64.29 -6.35
CA SER A 44 16.34 -64.69 -5.78
C SER A 44 15.93 -64.33 -4.35
N VAL A 45 14.76 -63.65 -4.31
CA VAL A 45 13.49 -63.95 -3.55
C VAL A 45 13.50 -63.82 -2.05
N GLU A 46 12.74 -62.78 -1.55
CA GLU A 46 11.55 -63.06 -0.73
C GLU A 46 10.69 -61.77 -0.58
N GLU A 47 9.43 -62.00 -0.73
CA GLU A 47 8.27 -61.12 -0.78
C GLU A 47 7.96 -60.56 0.62
N SER A 48 7.93 -59.23 0.77
CA SER A 48 7.21 -58.59 1.86
C SER A 48 6.46 -57.39 1.28
N ARG A 49 5.15 -57.54 1.13
CA ARG A 49 4.21 -56.50 0.83
C ARG A 49 4.14 -55.53 2.02
N GLU A 50 4.74 -54.39 1.90
CA GLU A 50 4.32 -53.19 2.62
C GLU A 50 3.60 -52.26 1.63
N THR A 51 2.30 -52.12 1.87
CA THR A 51 1.46 -51.11 1.24
C THR A 51 1.93 -49.73 1.71
N SER A 52 2.78 -49.08 0.95
CA SER A 52 2.95 -47.64 1.03
C SER A 52 1.77 -47.00 0.32
N ALA A 53 0.91 -46.33 1.10
CA ALA A 53 -0.04 -45.36 0.57
C ALA A 53 0.76 -44.28 -0.17
N GLU A 54 0.68 -44.31 -1.49
CA GLU A 54 1.03 -43.15 -2.32
C GLU A 54 0.00 -42.08 -2.00
N GLU A 55 0.40 -41.09 -1.18
CA GLU A 55 -0.23 -39.78 -1.21
C GLU A 55 -0.05 -39.21 -2.62
N SER A 56 -1.08 -39.38 -3.42
CA SER A 56 -1.21 -38.64 -4.68
C SER A 56 -1.28 -37.17 -4.34
N LYS A 57 -0.15 -36.48 -4.38
CA LYS A 57 -0.12 -35.03 -4.55
C LYS A 57 -0.71 -34.77 -5.94
N THR A 58 -1.97 -34.43 -5.97
CA THR A 58 -2.59 -33.80 -7.13
C THR A 58 -1.88 -32.45 -7.29
N GLU A 59 -0.95 -32.36 -8.24
CA GLU A 59 -0.44 -31.07 -8.70
C GLU A 59 -1.65 -30.32 -9.29
N THR A 60 -2.10 -29.27 -8.60
CA THR A 60 -3.12 -28.36 -9.12
C THR A 60 -2.53 -27.67 -10.34
N GLU A 61 -3.18 -27.75 -11.48
CA GLU A 61 -2.79 -26.99 -12.67
C GLU A 61 -2.79 -25.51 -12.32
N LYS A 62 -1.68 -24.79 -12.66
CA LYS A 62 -1.56 -23.35 -12.39
C LYS A 62 -2.37 -22.58 -13.42
N ASN A 63 -3.35 -21.81 -12.93
CA ASN A 63 -4.20 -20.94 -13.75
C ASN A 63 -3.59 -19.55 -13.94
N GLY A 64 -2.70 -19.11 -13.04
CA GLY A 64 -2.06 -17.82 -13.16
C GLY A 64 -1.58 -17.23 -11.83
N THR A 65 -1.39 -15.92 -11.82
CA THR A 65 -1.02 -15.13 -10.66
C THR A 65 -2.09 -14.08 -10.40
N LEU A 66 -2.49 -13.92 -9.14
CA LEU A 66 -3.35 -12.84 -8.67
C LEU A 66 -2.47 -11.81 -7.94
N SER A 67 -2.49 -10.58 -8.43
CA SER A 67 -1.78 -9.46 -7.82
C SER A 67 -2.71 -8.70 -6.88
N VAL A 68 -2.25 -8.51 -5.64
CA VAL A 68 -3.01 -7.86 -4.56
C VAL A 68 -2.15 -6.74 -3.96
N THR A 69 -2.74 -5.61 -3.63
CA THR A 69 -2.00 -4.57 -2.91
C THR A 69 -1.72 -4.98 -1.47
N TYR A 70 -0.51 -4.68 -1.00
CA TYR A 70 -0.10 -4.84 0.39
C TYR A 70 0.48 -3.53 0.91
N VAL A 71 -0.21 -2.90 1.85
CA VAL A 71 0.20 -1.63 2.44
C VAL A 71 0.08 -1.73 3.96
N LYS A 72 1.14 -1.39 4.67
CA LYS A 72 1.16 -1.43 6.15
C LYS A 72 0.54 -0.20 6.81
N SER A 73 0.58 0.94 6.13
CA SER A 73 0.01 2.21 6.62
C SER A 73 -1.37 2.48 6.00
N PRO A 74 -2.33 3.12 6.74
CA PRO A 74 -2.15 3.72 8.07
C PRO A 74 -1.90 2.71 9.19
N LEU A 75 -2.72 1.74 9.47
CA LEU A 75 -2.48 0.57 10.32
C LEU A 75 -3.33 -0.57 9.78
N ASN A 76 -2.83 -1.20 8.72
CA ASN A 76 -3.58 -2.20 7.97
C ASN A 76 -3.39 -3.59 8.61
N VAL A 77 -3.90 -3.77 9.83
CA VAL A 77 -3.82 -5.01 10.59
C VAL A 77 -4.33 -6.21 9.78
N PRO A 78 -5.51 -6.14 9.10
CA PRO A 78 -5.99 -7.28 8.31
C PRO A 78 -5.00 -7.73 7.24
N SER A 79 -4.35 -6.81 6.51
CA SER A 79 -3.35 -7.16 5.49
C SER A 79 -2.09 -7.79 6.10
N ILE A 80 -1.70 -7.35 7.30
CA ILE A 80 -0.53 -7.89 8.01
C ILE A 80 -0.81 -9.31 8.51
N VAL A 81 -1.99 -9.54 9.10
CA VAL A 81 -2.41 -10.87 9.58
C VAL A 81 -2.59 -11.83 8.40
N GLU A 82 -3.20 -11.36 7.32
CA GLU A 82 -3.38 -12.12 6.08
C GLU A 82 -2.03 -12.65 5.57
N LEU A 83 -1.04 -11.76 5.44
CA LEU A 83 0.29 -12.13 4.94
C LEU A 83 1.07 -13.02 5.92
N ASP A 84 0.99 -12.74 7.24
CA ASP A 84 1.68 -13.54 8.27
C ASP A 84 1.14 -14.97 8.34
N GLN A 85 -0.15 -15.16 8.06
CA GLN A 85 -0.82 -16.46 8.08
C GLN A 85 -1.02 -17.09 6.69
N GLU A 86 -0.57 -16.41 5.62
CA GLU A 86 -0.69 -16.87 4.23
C GLU A 86 -2.14 -17.23 3.82
N ILE A 87 -3.14 -16.46 4.30
CA ILE A 87 -4.56 -16.78 4.13
C ILE A 87 -4.95 -16.74 2.66
N PHE A 88 -4.56 -15.69 1.90
CA PHE A 88 -4.85 -15.63 0.47
C PHE A 88 -4.18 -16.77 -0.30
N ALA A 89 -2.94 -17.13 0.04
CA ALA A 89 -2.29 -18.27 -0.59
C ALA A 89 -3.01 -19.59 -0.30
N SER A 90 -3.57 -19.76 0.92
CA SER A 90 -4.32 -20.94 1.30
C SER A 90 -5.68 -21.05 0.58
N VAL A 91 -6.30 -19.92 0.24
CA VAL A 91 -7.59 -19.86 -0.46
C VAL A 91 -7.40 -19.98 -1.97
N PHE A 92 -6.48 -19.24 -2.57
CA PHE A 92 -6.29 -19.19 -4.01
C PHE A 92 -5.41 -20.32 -4.56
N GLY A 93 -4.49 -20.86 -3.76
CA GLY A 93 -3.62 -21.97 -4.15
C GLY A 93 -4.40 -23.22 -4.63
N PRO A 94 -5.43 -23.72 -3.91
CA PRO A 94 -6.28 -24.80 -4.39
C PRO A 94 -7.06 -24.48 -5.66
N MET A 95 -7.28 -23.20 -5.97
CA MET A 95 -7.91 -22.71 -7.20
C MET A 95 -6.90 -22.60 -8.37
N GLY A 96 -5.62 -22.92 -8.13
CA GLY A 96 -4.57 -22.88 -9.15
C GLY A 96 -3.90 -21.51 -9.32
N TYR A 97 -4.06 -20.58 -8.37
CA TYR A 97 -3.46 -19.24 -8.44
C TYR A 97 -2.35 -19.05 -7.40
N ASP A 98 -1.24 -18.48 -7.85
CA ASP A 98 -0.22 -17.91 -6.96
C ASP A 98 -0.64 -16.48 -6.59
N VAL A 99 -0.42 -16.06 -5.35
CA VAL A 99 -0.69 -14.68 -4.91
C VAL A 99 0.61 -13.87 -4.91
N GLN A 100 0.58 -12.71 -5.53
CA GLN A 100 1.68 -11.74 -5.53
C GLN A 100 1.25 -10.45 -4.87
N TYR A 101 2.10 -9.92 -3.99
CA TYR A 101 1.83 -8.69 -3.28
C TYR A 101 2.60 -7.52 -3.89
N SER A 102 1.92 -6.37 -4.04
CA SER A 102 2.48 -5.12 -4.54
C SER A 102 2.38 -4.04 -3.48
N ASP A 103 3.51 -3.49 -3.07
CA ASP A 103 3.58 -2.40 -2.09
C ASP A 103 3.41 -1.05 -2.81
N LEU A 104 2.15 -0.62 -2.95
CA LEU A 104 1.75 0.67 -3.50
C LEU A 104 1.19 1.53 -2.38
N THR A 105 1.93 2.55 -2.00
CA THR A 105 1.70 3.29 -0.75
C THR A 105 0.65 4.39 -0.84
N THR A 106 0.22 4.77 -2.05
CA THR A 106 -0.81 5.80 -2.26
C THR A 106 -2.02 5.26 -3.02
N GLY A 107 -3.23 5.73 -2.67
CA GLY A 107 -4.45 5.32 -3.35
C GLY A 107 -4.43 5.57 -4.87
N PRO A 108 -3.98 6.73 -5.36
CA PRO A 108 -3.86 6.97 -6.80
C PRO A 108 -2.93 5.98 -7.52
N GLU A 109 -1.80 5.57 -6.92
CA GLU A 109 -0.94 4.52 -7.50
C GLU A 109 -1.67 3.18 -7.58
N GLN A 110 -2.42 2.82 -6.53
CA GLN A 110 -3.20 1.59 -6.48
C GLN A 110 -4.29 1.58 -7.56
N THR A 111 -5.09 2.65 -7.65
CA THR A 111 -6.19 2.73 -8.64
C THR A 111 -5.66 2.77 -10.07
N GLN A 112 -4.50 3.37 -10.31
CA GLN A 112 -3.84 3.33 -11.61
C GLN A 112 -3.37 1.92 -11.99
N ALA A 113 -2.79 1.18 -11.04
CA ALA A 113 -2.36 -0.21 -11.26
C ALA A 113 -3.55 -1.15 -11.53
N LEU A 114 -4.70 -0.93 -10.86
CA LEU A 114 -5.94 -1.63 -11.18
C LEU A 114 -6.42 -1.32 -12.60
N ALA A 115 -6.46 -0.05 -12.97
CA ALA A 115 -6.91 0.39 -14.30
C ALA A 115 -6.03 -0.12 -15.44
N SER A 116 -4.71 -0.32 -15.20
CA SER A 116 -3.79 -0.94 -16.17
C SER A 116 -3.92 -2.47 -16.24
N GLY A 117 -4.58 -3.10 -15.26
CA GLY A 117 -4.69 -4.56 -15.14
C GLY A 117 -3.49 -5.24 -14.48
N ASP A 118 -2.52 -4.45 -13.97
CA ASP A 118 -1.33 -4.96 -13.28
C ASP A 118 -1.69 -5.59 -11.92
N ILE A 119 -2.81 -5.14 -11.33
CA ILE A 119 -3.35 -5.62 -10.05
C ILE A 119 -4.81 -5.99 -10.24
N GLN A 120 -5.25 -7.09 -9.60
CA GLN A 120 -6.63 -7.56 -9.63
C GLN A 120 -7.42 -7.10 -8.40
N PHE A 121 -6.76 -7.02 -7.24
CA PHE A 121 -7.41 -6.65 -5.99
C PHE A 121 -6.68 -5.52 -5.28
N LEU A 122 -7.41 -4.45 -4.97
CA LEU A 122 -6.96 -3.41 -4.03
C LEU A 122 -7.43 -3.82 -2.63
N ASN A 123 -6.48 -4.26 -1.81
CA ASN A 123 -6.72 -4.62 -0.42
C ASN A 123 -6.28 -3.47 0.49
N ALA A 124 -7.17 -2.58 0.83
CA ALA A 124 -6.98 -1.32 1.56
C ALA A 124 -6.64 -0.11 0.66
N VAL A 125 -7.65 0.43 0.01
CA VAL A 125 -7.58 1.71 -0.71
C VAL A 125 -8.58 2.70 -0.09
N GLY A 126 -8.21 3.97 0.02
CA GLY A 126 -9.12 5.01 0.51
C GLY A 126 -10.30 5.24 -0.46
N ALA A 127 -11.52 5.33 0.06
CA ALA A 127 -12.72 5.61 -0.75
C ALA A 127 -12.58 6.91 -1.56
N THR A 128 -11.94 7.95 -1.00
CA THR A 128 -11.57 9.20 -1.70
C THR A 128 -10.83 8.93 -3.02
N SER A 129 -9.86 8.00 -3.00
CA SER A 129 -9.09 7.65 -4.20
C SER A 129 -9.89 6.82 -5.20
N VAL A 130 -10.81 5.98 -4.72
CA VAL A 130 -11.74 5.22 -5.57
C VAL A 130 -12.68 6.18 -6.29
N ILE A 131 -13.30 7.13 -5.57
CA ILE A 131 -14.20 8.16 -6.12
C ILE A 131 -13.44 9.02 -7.14
N LEU A 132 -12.23 9.47 -6.81
CA LEU A 132 -11.39 10.24 -7.73
C LEU A 132 -11.08 9.46 -9.02
N SER A 133 -10.80 8.18 -8.91
CA SER A 133 -10.53 7.32 -10.07
C SER A 133 -11.78 7.12 -10.93
N ALA A 134 -12.91 6.84 -10.29
CA ALA A 134 -14.21 6.67 -10.96
C ALA A 134 -14.67 7.96 -11.66
N SER A 135 -14.43 9.14 -11.08
CA SER A 135 -14.72 10.43 -11.70
C SER A 135 -13.94 10.68 -13.00
N ASN A 136 -12.89 9.91 -13.24
CA ASN A 136 -12.09 9.88 -14.46
C ASN A 136 -12.36 8.64 -15.32
N ASP A 137 -13.57 8.09 -15.24
CA ASP A 137 -14.04 6.94 -16.01
C ASP A 137 -13.24 5.63 -15.81
N ALA A 138 -12.55 5.48 -14.69
CA ALA A 138 -11.86 4.22 -14.41
C ALA A 138 -12.86 3.12 -14.06
N ASP A 139 -12.61 1.92 -14.59
CA ASP A 139 -13.34 0.70 -14.21
C ASP A 139 -12.88 0.24 -12.82
N ILE A 140 -13.63 0.65 -11.79
CA ILE A 140 -13.36 0.33 -10.39
C ILE A 140 -14.66 0.14 -9.62
N LYS A 141 -14.71 -0.92 -8.81
CA LYS A 141 -15.85 -1.27 -7.95
C LYS A 141 -15.38 -1.59 -6.53
N ILE A 142 -16.16 -1.21 -5.55
CA ILE A 142 -15.97 -1.48 -4.12
C ILE A 142 -16.60 -2.84 -3.79
N MET A 143 -15.82 -3.74 -3.21
CA MET A 143 -16.26 -5.08 -2.82
C MET A 143 -16.71 -5.14 -1.36
N SER A 144 -16.02 -4.42 -0.46
CA SER A 144 -16.29 -4.41 0.99
C SER A 144 -15.65 -3.20 1.66
N ILE A 145 -16.04 -2.93 2.88
CA ILE A 145 -15.26 -2.05 3.75
C ILE A 145 -14.01 -2.81 4.23
N TYR A 146 -12.90 -2.09 4.31
CA TYR A 146 -11.67 -2.57 4.93
C TYR A 146 -11.53 -2.02 6.35
N SER A 147 -11.74 -0.72 6.54
CA SER A 147 -11.79 -0.09 7.86
C SER A 147 -12.41 1.32 7.82
N ARG A 148 -12.81 1.81 9.01
CA ARG A 148 -13.22 3.19 9.27
C ARG A 148 -12.33 3.74 10.37
N SER A 149 -11.68 4.88 10.14
CA SER A 149 -10.64 5.34 11.08
C SER A 149 -10.35 6.84 11.02
N PRO A 150 -11.35 7.74 11.17
CA PRO A 150 -11.14 9.18 11.00
C PRO A 150 -10.02 9.74 11.89
N LYS A 151 -9.95 9.33 13.16
CA LYS A 151 -8.93 9.80 14.12
C LYS A 151 -7.50 9.33 13.85
N ALA A 152 -7.33 8.36 12.96
CA ALA A 152 -6.00 7.85 12.60
C ALA A 152 -5.27 8.74 11.59
N PHE A 153 -5.98 9.67 10.93
CA PHE A 153 -5.45 10.61 9.96
C PHE A 153 -5.28 11.97 10.63
N LYS A 154 -4.08 12.54 10.58
CA LYS A 154 -3.73 13.73 11.36
C LYS A 154 -2.91 14.72 10.55
N LEU A 155 -3.08 16.02 10.86
CA LEU A 155 -2.22 17.10 10.40
C LEU A 155 -1.30 17.49 11.56
N PHE A 156 -0.01 17.46 11.31
CA PHE A 156 1.04 17.82 12.28
C PHE A 156 1.72 19.13 11.92
N ALA A 157 2.14 19.87 12.95
CA ALA A 157 3.10 20.96 12.85
C ALA A 157 4.30 20.66 13.76
N LYS A 158 5.40 21.40 13.56
CA LYS A 158 6.62 21.21 14.35
C LYS A 158 6.39 21.53 15.83
N ASP A 159 5.59 22.55 16.10
CA ASP A 159 5.25 23.05 17.43
C ASP A 159 3.87 23.71 17.42
N ASP A 160 3.47 24.33 18.51
CA ASP A 160 2.17 24.97 18.68
C ASP A 160 2.08 26.38 18.05
N SER A 161 2.96 26.73 17.12
CA SER A 161 2.87 27.97 16.34
C SER A 161 1.77 27.94 15.26
N ILE A 162 1.33 26.73 14.88
CA ILE A 162 0.19 26.47 13.98
C ILE A 162 -0.86 25.72 14.78
N LYS A 163 -1.99 26.38 15.08
CA LYS A 163 -3.09 25.83 15.88
C LYS A 163 -4.42 25.80 15.14
N THR A 164 -4.56 26.65 14.14
CA THR A 164 -5.80 26.82 13.37
C THR A 164 -5.50 26.75 11.89
N ALA A 165 -6.55 26.59 11.07
CA ALA A 165 -6.41 26.59 9.62
C ALA A 165 -5.83 27.93 9.11
N GLU A 166 -6.21 29.06 9.74
CA GLU A 166 -5.74 30.39 9.35
C GLU A 166 -4.21 30.54 9.55
N ASP A 167 -3.62 29.83 10.52
CA ASP A 167 -2.17 29.85 10.75
C ASP A 167 -1.41 29.14 9.62
N LEU A 168 -2.09 28.32 8.80
CA LEU A 168 -1.52 27.67 7.62
C LEU A 168 -1.35 28.61 6.43
N LYS A 169 -1.93 29.82 6.45
CA LYS A 169 -1.88 30.74 5.31
C LYS A 169 -0.44 31.05 4.88
N GLY A 170 -0.12 30.74 3.60
CA GLY A 170 1.22 30.90 3.03
C GLY A 170 2.26 29.90 3.56
N LYS A 171 1.83 28.85 4.30
CA LYS A 171 2.70 27.80 4.83
C LYS A 171 2.86 26.66 3.85
N LYS A 172 3.97 25.93 3.99
CA LYS A 172 4.25 24.71 3.26
C LYS A 172 3.63 23.51 3.99
N VAL A 173 2.67 22.87 3.33
CA VAL A 173 1.99 21.68 3.86
C VAL A 173 2.27 20.50 2.97
N ALA A 174 2.83 19.42 3.53
CA ALA A 174 3.18 18.23 2.78
C ALA A 174 2.19 17.08 3.02
N GLY A 175 1.92 16.29 1.97
CA GLY A 175 1.08 15.10 2.09
C GLY A 175 0.72 14.45 0.77
N PRO A 176 0.08 13.27 0.79
CA PRO A 176 -0.30 12.55 -0.42
C PRO A 176 -1.59 13.12 -1.03
N LYS A 177 -1.48 13.68 -2.24
CA LYS A 177 -2.59 14.27 -2.98
C LYS A 177 -3.60 13.21 -3.45
N GLY A 178 -4.91 13.53 -3.44
CA GLY A 178 -5.97 12.63 -3.89
C GLY A 178 -6.24 11.45 -2.96
N THR A 179 -6.00 11.63 -1.66
CA THR A 179 -6.20 10.62 -0.63
C THR A 179 -7.06 11.16 0.52
N ILE A 180 -7.45 10.32 1.47
CA ILE A 180 -8.14 10.71 2.72
C ILE A 180 -7.38 11.84 3.45
N LEU A 181 -6.04 11.82 3.47
CA LEU A 181 -5.25 12.88 4.07
C LEU A 181 -5.39 14.21 3.32
N HIS A 182 -5.52 14.18 2.00
CA HIS A 182 -5.79 15.39 1.21
C HIS A 182 -7.20 15.92 1.47
N GLU A 183 -8.20 15.04 1.52
CA GLU A 183 -9.58 15.36 1.90
C GLU A 183 -9.63 16.04 3.28
N LEU A 184 -8.93 15.47 4.29
CA LEU A 184 -8.82 16.07 5.62
C LEU A 184 -8.30 17.50 5.55
N LEU A 185 -7.22 17.75 4.82
CA LEU A 185 -6.63 19.08 4.69
C LEU A 185 -7.61 20.07 4.04
N VAL A 186 -8.20 19.69 2.90
CA VAL A 186 -9.12 20.57 2.16
C VAL A 186 -10.37 20.84 2.99
N SER A 187 -10.92 19.83 3.70
CA SER A 187 -12.04 20.02 4.63
C SER A 187 -11.68 20.99 5.76
N TYR A 188 -10.48 20.83 6.35
CA TYR A 188 -10.02 21.70 7.43
C TYR A 188 -9.89 23.16 6.98
N LEU A 189 -9.28 23.40 5.81
CA LEU A 189 -9.16 24.71 5.22
C LEU A 189 -10.55 25.32 4.88
N ASN A 190 -11.41 24.52 4.26
CA ASN A 190 -12.73 24.96 3.81
C ASN A 190 -13.65 25.38 4.96
N ASN A 191 -13.59 24.68 6.09
CA ASN A 191 -14.31 25.06 7.32
C ASN A 191 -13.89 26.42 7.89
N ALA A 192 -12.69 26.89 7.55
CA ALA A 192 -12.17 28.22 7.91
C ALA A 192 -12.37 29.26 6.77
N GLY A 193 -13.06 28.89 5.69
CA GLY A 193 -13.25 29.76 4.53
C GLY A 193 -11.98 29.95 3.68
N MET A 194 -11.03 29.03 3.80
CA MET A 194 -9.78 28.98 3.05
C MET A 194 -9.85 27.89 1.97
N THR A 195 -8.92 27.92 1.04
CA THR A 195 -8.75 26.93 -0.01
C THR A 195 -7.29 26.45 -0.09
N GLU A 196 -7.00 25.43 -0.90
CA GLU A 196 -5.62 24.97 -1.15
C GLU A 196 -4.73 26.09 -1.73
N ASP A 197 -5.30 27.08 -2.44
CA ASP A 197 -4.57 28.24 -2.97
C ASP A 197 -4.03 29.17 -1.88
N ASP A 198 -4.53 29.10 -0.65
CA ASP A 198 -4.03 29.88 0.48
C ASP A 198 -2.75 29.32 1.11
N ILE A 199 -2.31 28.11 0.70
CA ILE A 199 -1.13 27.40 1.22
C ILE A 199 -0.19 27.01 0.06
N GLU A 200 1.02 26.56 0.39
CA GLU A 200 1.93 25.90 -0.55
C GLU A 200 1.84 24.38 -0.34
N PHE A 201 0.92 23.70 -1.04
CA PHE A 201 0.77 22.25 -0.91
C PHE A 201 1.87 21.51 -1.67
N MET A 202 2.57 20.61 -0.98
CA MET A 202 3.66 19.80 -1.51
C MET A 202 3.24 18.32 -1.56
N ALA A 203 2.85 17.85 -2.74
CA ALA A 203 2.41 16.47 -2.94
C ALA A 203 3.60 15.49 -2.77
N MET A 204 3.51 14.62 -1.76
CA MET A 204 4.50 13.56 -1.51
C MET A 204 3.90 12.47 -0.61
N GLY A 205 4.51 11.29 -0.60
CA GLY A 205 4.10 10.18 0.26
C GLY A 205 4.29 10.45 1.75
N ILE A 206 3.61 9.67 2.60
CA ILE A 206 3.66 9.84 4.07
C ILE A 206 5.10 9.81 4.63
N PRO A 207 6.00 8.89 4.23
CA PRO A 207 7.36 8.87 4.76
C PRO A 207 8.17 10.14 4.42
N ASP A 208 8.00 10.65 3.19
CA ASP A 208 8.68 11.86 2.75
C ASP A 208 8.12 13.11 3.45
N ALA A 209 6.81 13.18 3.65
CA ALA A 209 6.14 14.26 4.39
C ALA A 209 6.60 14.29 5.86
N GLN A 210 6.73 13.11 6.51
CA GLN A 210 7.31 12.99 7.84
C GLN A 210 8.75 13.53 7.89
N ALA A 211 9.60 13.08 6.96
CA ALA A 211 10.99 13.52 6.89
C ALA A 211 11.10 15.02 6.62
N ALA A 212 10.24 15.58 5.75
CA ALA A 212 10.18 16.98 5.42
C ALA A 212 9.81 17.83 6.64
N LEU A 213 8.81 17.42 7.45
CA LEU A 213 8.42 18.12 8.67
C LEU A 213 9.52 18.02 9.74
N ALA A 214 10.06 16.83 9.98
CA ALA A 214 11.13 16.62 10.94
C ALA A 214 12.39 17.44 10.59
N GLY A 215 12.73 17.52 9.29
CA GLY A 215 13.84 18.31 8.76
C GLY A 215 13.57 19.81 8.69
N GLY A 216 12.32 20.26 8.90
CA GLY A 216 11.93 21.66 8.86
C GLY A 216 11.89 22.26 7.44
N SER A 217 11.75 21.44 6.40
CA SER A 217 11.59 21.91 5.01
C SER A 217 10.12 22.23 4.68
N VAL A 218 9.18 21.76 5.50
CA VAL A 218 7.77 22.13 5.49
C VAL A 218 7.31 22.57 6.88
N ASP A 219 6.22 23.33 6.94
CA ASP A 219 5.66 23.86 8.19
C ASP A 219 4.68 22.87 8.84
N ALA A 220 3.97 22.08 8.02
CA ALA A 220 3.01 21.08 8.45
C ALA A 220 3.05 19.85 7.53
N ALA A 221 2.60 18.70 8.04
CA ALA A 221 2.54 17.45 7.30
C ALA A 221 1.31 16.62 7.66
N LEU A 222 0.74 15.99 6.66
CA LEU A 222 -0.36 15.04 6.75
C LEU A 222 0.20 13.64 6.93
N LEU A 223 -0.11 13.02 8.04
CA LEU A 223 0.44 11.73 8.44
C LEU A 223 -0.66 10.80 8.98
N ALA A 224 -0.40 9.51 8.92
CA ALA A 224 -1.28 8.48 9.49
C ALA A 224 -0.45 7.27 9.97
N GLY A 225 -1.06 6.41 10.78
CA GLY A 225 -0.46 5.16 11.24
C GLY A 225 0.83 5.33 12.05
N PRO A 226 1.82 4.42 11.88
CA PRO A 226 3.07 4.44 12.65
C PRO A 226 3.82 5.77 12.58
N THR A 227 3.81 6.42 11.41
CA THR A 227 4.46 7.73 11.25
C THR A 227 3.80 8.81 12.10
N ALA A 228 2.46 8.88 12.11
CA ALA A 228 1.71 9.80 12.95
C ALA A 228 1.94 9.52 14.43
N TYR A 229 1.91 8.24 14.83
CA TYR A 229 2.17 7.84 16.21
C TYR A 229 3.56 8.26 16.68
N ASN A 230 4.59 7.98 15.90
CA ASN A 230 5.97 8.33 16.24
C ASN A 230 6.15 9.85 16.34
N MET A 231 5.59 10.62 15.40
CA MET A 231 5.67 12.09 15.44
C MET A 231 5.01 12.67 16.69
N GLU A 232 3.88 12.10 17.13
CA GLU A 232 3.21 12.49 18.37
C GLU A 232 4.11 12.20 19.59
N LYS A 233 4.72 11.02 19.66
CA LYS A 233 5.65 10.65 20.75
C LYS A 233 6.93 11.48 20.74
N ASP A 234 7.40 11.92 19.58
CA ASP A 234 8.54 12.82 19.41
C ASP A 234 8.21 14.28 19.77
N GLY A 235 6.95 14.58 20.13
CA GLY A 235 6.51 15.88 20.64
C GLY A 235 6.09 16.87 19.57
N PHE A 236 5.86 16.44 18.33
CA PHE A 236 5.25 17.28 17.30
C PHE A 236 3.79 17.58 17.66
N TYR A 237 3.34 18.76 17.27
CA TYR A 237 2.01 19.25 17.60
C TYR A 237 0.96 18.72 16.61
N ILE A 238 -0.12 18.13 17.14
CA ILE A 238 -1.28 17.75 16.33
C ILE A 238 -2.16 18.98 16.15
N VAL A 239 -2.26 19.47 14.91
CA VAL A 239 -3.11 20.61 14.56
C VAL A 239 -4.58 20.19 14.53
N THR A 240 -4.86 19.09 13.87
CA THR A 240 -6.19 18.48 13.79
C THR A 240 -6.09 17.00 13.42
N ASP A 241 -7.16 16.25 13.65
CA ASP A 241 -7.37 14.91 13.09
C ASP A 241 -8.60 14.90 12.16
N GLY A 242 -8.95 13.72 11.65
CA GLY A 242 -10.04 13.56 10.70
C GLY A 242 -11.45 13.57 11.31
N GLU A 243 -11.61 13.60 12.65
CA GLU A 243 -12.93 13.55 13.27
C GLU A 243 -13.79 14.77 12.85
N GLY A 244 -14.92 14.51 12.20
CA GLY A 244 -15.82 15.53 11.68
C GLY A 244 -15.29 16.27 10.43
N LEU A 245 -14.15 15.86 9.86
CA LEU A 245 -13.56 16.42 8.63
C LEU A 245 -13.58 15.43 7.48
N THR A 246 -13.44 14.15 7.76
CA THR A 246 -13.52 13.05 6.79
C THR A 246 -14.08 11.82 7.47
N GLU A 247 -14.79 10.98 6.75
CA GLU A 247 -15.24 9.68 7.27
C GLU A 247 -14.10 8.64 7.30
N ALA A 248 -13.03 8.90 6.56
CA ALA A 248 -11.83 8.08 6.48
C ALA A 248 -12.13 6.60 6.21
N THR A 249 -13.05 6.37 5.27
CA THR A 249 -13.45 5.04 4.83
C THR A 249 -12.37 4.45 3.93
N ILE A 250 -11.88 3.28 4.31
CA ILE A 250 -10.97 2.46 3.53
C ILE A 250 -11.75 1.24 3.04
N VAL A 251 -11.57 0.87 1.77
CA VAL A 251 -12.33 -0.18 1.11
C VAL A 251 -11.43 -1.21 0.45
N THR A 252 -11.99 -2.36 0.08
CA THR A 252 -11.39 -3.25 -0.91
C THR A 252 -12.06 -3.01 -2.26
N ALA A 253 -11.30 -3.12 -3.35
CA ALA A 253 -11.82 -2.84 -4.68
C ALA A 253 -11.22 -3.75 -5.75
N THR A 254 -11.97 -3.91 -6.83
CA THR A 254 -11.58 -4.59 -8.07
C THR A 254 -12.16 -3.86 -9.28
N SER A 255 -11.94 -4.34 -10.52
CA SER A 255 -12.65 -3.82 -11.69
C SER A 255 -13.95 -4.60 -11.93
N GLU A 256 -14.98 -3.95 -12.49
CA GLU A 256 -16.21 -4.60 -12.89
C GLU A 256 -15.95 -5.71 -13.92
N LYS A 257 -15.06 -5.40 -14.88
CA LYS A 257 -14.63 -6.36 -15.89
C LYS A 257 -14.00 -7.61 -15.27
N PHE A 258 -13.13 -7.47 -14.27
CA PHE A 258 -12.52 -8.62 -13.61
C PHE A 258 -13.56 -9.46 -12.87
N TYR A 259 -14.54 -8.81 -12.23
CA TYR A 259 -15.65 -9.52 -11.58
C TYR A 259 -16.51 -10.29 -12.59
N GLU A 260 -16.85 -9.66 -13.73
CA GLU A 260 -17.64 -10.34 -14.79
C GLU A 260 -16.91 -11.56 -15.36
N GLU A 261 -15.58 -11.49 -15.51
CA GLU A 261 -14.76 -12.58 -16.04
C GLU A 261 -14.44 -13.66 -14.98
N HIS A 262 -14.35 -13.29 -13.69
CA HIS A 262 -13.88 -14.13 -12.58
C HIS A 262 -14.69 -13.96 -11.28
N PRO A 263 -16.01 -14.13 -11.29
CA PRO A 263 -16.84 -13.90 -10.09
C PRO A 263 -16.45 -14.83 -8.92
N GLU A 264 -15.96 -16.05 -9.22
CA GLU A 264 -15.50 -16.99 -8.22
C GLU A 264 -14.26 -16.51 -7.45
N LEU A 265 -13.36 -15.73 -8.10
CA LEU A 265 -12.18 -15.20 -7.46
C LEU A 265 -12.53 -14.03 -6.53
N VAL A 266 -13.50 -13.19 -6.91
CA VAL A 266 -14.01 -12.11 -6.05
C VAL A 266 -14.71 -12.68 -4.81
N LYS A 267 -15.55 -13.72 -4.97
CA LYS A 267 -16.16 -14.44 -3.84
C LYS A 267 -15.11 -15.06 -2.90
N ALA A 268 -14.08 -15.65 -3.49
CA ALA A 268 -12.97 -16.24 -2.73
C ALA A 268 -12.19 -15.16 -1.96
N PHE A 269 -11.98 -13.98 -2.55
CA PHE A 269 -11.33 -12.83 -1.89
C PHE A 269 -12.13 -12.38 -0.66
N LEU A 270 -13.45 -12.18 -0.80
CA LEU A 270 -14.31 -11.78 0.32
C LEU A 270 -14.37 -12.86 1.42
N THR A 271 -14.36 -14.14 1.03
CA THR A 271 -14.28 -15.25 1.98
C THR A 271 -12.96 -15.23 2.75
N ALA A 272 -11.85 -14.99 2.06
CA ALA A 272 -10.54 -14.88 2.68
C ALA A 272 -10.44 -13.63 3.60
N GLN A 273 -10.98 -12.50 3.17
CA GLN A 273 -11.05 -11.30 4.01
C GLN A 273 -11.83 -11.57 5.30
N LYS A 274 -12.98 -12.24 5.20
CA LYS A 274 -13.74 -12.63 6.39
C LYS A 274 -12.94 -13.56 7.29
N GLN A 275 -12.22 -14.53 6.74
CA GLN A 275 -11.36 -15.42 7.52
C GLN A 275 -10.29 -14.63 8.27
N VAL A 276 -9.66 -13.63 7.64
CA VAL A 276 -8.68 -12.75 8.31
C VAL A 276 -9.29 -12.07 9.53
N LEU A 277 -10.50 -11.52 9.40
CA LEU A 277 -11.17 -10.85 10.51
C LEU A 277 -11.56 -11.84 11.62
N ASP A 278 -12.05 -13.03 11.25
CA ASP A 278 -12.36 -14.10 12.21
C ASP A 278 -11.10 -14.54 13.00
N GLU A 279 -9.92 -14.61 12.36
CA GLU A 279 -8.64 -14.91 13.02
C GLU A 279 -8.19 -13.76 13.95
N MET A 280 -8.37 -12.51 13.52
CA MET A 280 -8.07 -11.34 14.36
C MET A 280 -8.92 -11.30 15.62
N ASP A 281 -10.20 -11.67 15.51
CA ASP A 281 -11.13 -11.75 16.65
C ASP A 281 -10.81 -12.95 17.55
N ALA A 282 -10.41 -14.08 16.98
CA ALA A 282 -10.09 -15.29 17.73
C ALA A 282 -8.79 -15.16 18.53
N ASP A 283 -7.78 -14.45 18.00
CA ASP A 283 -6.50 -14.21 18.68
C ASP A 283 -6.00 -12.77 18.44
N HIS A 284 -6.65 -11.83 19.11
CA HIS A 284 -6.28 -10.41 19.07
C HIS A 284 -4.81 -10.16 19.45
N ALA A 285 -4.29 -10.92 20.42
CA ALA A 285 -2.90 -10.77 20.86
C ALA A 285 -1.92 -11.17 19.74
N ALA A 286 -2.21 -12.24 18.99
CA ALA A 286 -1.41 -12.63 17.82
C ALA A 286 -1.47 -11.56 16.72
N ALA A 287 -2.63 -10.98 16.44
CA ALA A 287 -2.78 -9.90 15.45
C ALA A 287 -1.97 -8.65 15.85
N VAL A 288 -2.00 -8.27 17.13
CA VAL A 288 -1.19 -7.16 17.69
C VAL A 288 0.30 -7.46 17.55
N SER A 289 0.74 -8.67 17.91
CA SER A 289 2.14 -9.07 17.85
C SER A 289 2.67 -9.12 16.40
N ALA A 290 1.89 -9.67 15.47
CA ALA A 290 2.23 -9.67 14.04
C ALA A 290 2.35 -8.24 13.50
N THR A 291 1.42 -7.36 13.90
CA THR A 291 1.42 -5.95 13.50
C THR A 291 2.63 -5.20 14.07
N ALA A 292 2.97 -5.42 15.34
CA ALA A 292 4.15 -4.84 15.99
C ALA A 292 5.43 -5.24 15.25
N LYS A 293 5.58 -6.51 14.93
CA LYS A 293 6.71 -7.04 14.16
C LYS A 293 6.80 -6.42 12.75
N ALA A 294 5.67 -6.30 12.03
CA ALA A 294 5.63 -5.78 10.67
C ALA A 294 5.90 -4.28 10.58
N THR A 295 5.47 -3.52 11.61
CA THR A 295 5.59 -2.05 11.66
C THR A 295 6.84 -1.57 12.41
N GLY A 296 7.48 -2.45 13.21
CA GLY A 296 8.60 -2.10 14.07
C GLY A 296 8.19 -1.32 15.33
N LEU A 297 6.91 -1.37 15.71
CA LEU A 297 6.38 -0.73 16.90
C LEU A 297 6.35 -1.72 18.09
N GLU A 298 6.27 -1.17 19.29
CA GLU A 298 5.95 -1.96 20.49
C GLU A 298 4.46 -2.36 20.47
N GLU A 299 4.13 -3.54 20.99
CA GLU A 299 2.73 -4.04 21.04
C GLU A 299 1.78 -3.04 21.71
N ALA A 300 2.23 -2.36 22.76
CA ALA A 300 1.42 -1.33 23.44
C ALA A 300 1.08 -0.13 22.52
N ALA A 301 1.97 0.20 21.58
CA ALA A 301 1.71 1.25 20.59
C ALA A 301 0.70 0.80 19.53
N VAL A 302 0.79 -0.46 19.11
CA VAL A 302 -0.18 -1.06 18.20
C VAL A 302 -1.56 -1.10 18.86
N GLU A 303 -1.67 -1.51 20.12
CA GLU A 303 -2.91 -1.55 20.88
C GLU A 303 -3.59 -0.18 21.01
N GLU A 304 -2.77 0.88 21.29
CA GLU A 304 -3.26 2.26 21.36
C GLU A 304 -3.84 2.70 19.99
N MET A 305 -3.18 2.37 18.89
CA MET A 305 -3.64 2.72 17.54
C MET A 305 -4.79 1.83 17.07
N TYR A 306 -4.80 0.53 17.42
CA TYR A 306 -5.84 -0.42 17.00
C TYR A 306 -7.25 0.07 17.37
N GLY A 307 -7.39 0.66 18.56
CA GLY A 307 -8.65 1.23 19.03
C GLY A 307 -9.19 2.43 18.23
N LEU A 308 -8.42 2.94 17.24
CA LEU A 308 -8.87 4.00 16.33
C LEU A 308 -9.55 3.44 15.07
N TYR A 309 -9.57 2.11 14.90
CA TYR A 309 -10.05 1.44 13.68
C TYR A 309 -11.27 0.57 13.98
N ASP A 310 -12.26 0.65 13.10
CA ASP A 310 -13.35 -0.33 12.97
C ASP A 310 -13.06 -1.15 11.70
N PHE A 311 -12.83 -2.45 11.86
CA PHE A 311 -12.49 -3.38 10.78
C PHE A 311 -13.69 -4.20 10.28
N ASP A 312 -14.93 -3.85 10.63
CA ASP A 312 -16.12 -4.51 10.09
C ASP A 312 -16.19 -4.34 8.57
N MET A 313 -16.21 -5.47 7.85
CA MET A 313 -16.17 -5.49 6.38
C MET A 313 -17.53 -5.24 5.70
N GLU A 314 -18.62 -5.25 6.46
CA GLU A 314 -19.96 -5.04 5.93
C GLU A 314 -20.13 -3.62 5.40
N ILE A 315 -20.68 -3.46 4.20
CA ILE A 315 -21.08 -2.15 3.66
C ILE A 315 -22.47 -1.83 4.22
N LYS A 316 -22.53 -0.83 5.09
CA LYS A 316 -23.76 -0.34 5.69
C LYS A 316 -24.31 0.85 4.90
N GLU A 317 -25.58 1.17 5.05
CA GLU A 317 -26.17 2.37 4.46
C GLU A 317 -25.43 3.64 4.91
N SER A 318 -24.98 3.69 6.17
CA SER A 318 -24.17 4.79 6.69
C SER A 318 -22.82 4.96 5.96
N ASP A 319 -22.23 3.89 5.43
CA ASP A 319 -20.97 3.98 4.66
C ASP A 319 -21.21 4.56 3.28
N ILE A 320 -22.32 4.20 2.65
CA ILE A 320 -22.74 4.78 1.37
C ILE A 320 -22.99 6.28 1.55
N GLU A 321 -23.77 6.67 2.57
CA GLU A 321 -24.00 8.08 2.92
C GLU A 321 -22.70 8.84 3.21
N ALA A 322 -21.74 8.19 3.89
CA ALA A 322 -20.43 8.75 4.17
C ALA A 322 -19.63 9.00 2.87
N MET A 323 -19.59 8.01 1.98
CA MET A 323 -18.92 8.15 0.69
C MET A 323 -19.62 9.13 -0.24
N GLU A 324 -20.97 9.26 -0.21
CA GLU A 324 -21.71 10.31 -0.92
C GLU A 324 -21.36 11.71 -0.41
N LYS A 325 -21.16 11.88 0.90
CA LYS A 325 -20.67 13.15 1.47
C LYS A 325 -19.26 13.46 1.00
N THR A 326 -18.38 12.46 0.97
CA THR A 326 -17.01 12.61 0.44
C THR A 326 -17.06 12.99 -1.05
N GLU A 327 -17.88 12.32 -1.87
CA GLU A 327 -18.06 12.64 -3.28
C GLU A 327 -18.54 14.08 -3.48
N LYS A 328 -19.61 14.45 -2.78
CA LYS A 328 -20.16 15.81 -2.85
C LYS A 328 -19.15 16.87 -2.42
N PHE A 329 -18.38 16.59 -1.36
CA PHE A 329 -17.30 17.46 -0.93
C PHE A 329 -16.21 17.60 -2.00
N MET A 330 -15.81 16.51 -2.66
CA MET A 330 -14.81 16.51 -3.72
C MET A 330 -15.30 17.32 -4.95
N GLU A 331 -16.59 17.24 -5.30
CA GLU A 331 -17.20 18.06 -6.35
C GLU A 331 -17.19 19.54 -5.95
N ASP A 332 -17.70 19.87 -4.76
CA ASP A 332 -17.84 21.26 -4.28
C ASP A 332 -16.48 21.98 -4.13
N THR A 333 -15.40 21.25 -3.88
CA THR A 333 -14.05 21.77 -3.74
C THR A 333 -13.21 21.68 -5.01
N GLY A 334 -13.78 21.12 -6.10
CA GLY A 334 -13.08 20.97 -7.38
C GLY A 334 -12.00 19.89 -7.37
N MET A 335 -12.04 18.96 -6.41
CA MET A 335 -11.18 17.78 -6.42
C MET A 335 -11.56 16.80 -7.53
N ILE A 336 -12.84 16.76 -7.90
CA ILE A 336 -13.38 16.08 -9.08
C ILE A 336 -14.17 17.05 -9.93
N GLU A 337 -14.19 16.81 -11.26
CA GLU A 337 -14.97 17.59 -12.22
C GLU A 337 -16.27 16.87 -12.62
N ASN A 338 -16.27 15.54 -12.56
CA ASN A 338 -17.41 14.71 -12.95
C ASN A 338 -18.00 14.05 -11.70
N PRO A 339 -19.28 14.29 -11.38
CA PRO A 339 -19.95 13.62 -10.27
C PRO A 339 -19.99 12.10 -10.46
N VAL A 340 -19.91 11.38 -9.35
CA VAL A 340 -19.91 9.91 -9.32
C VAL A 340 -21.14 9.42 -8.53
N ASP A 341 -21.92 8.54 -9.13
CA ASP A 341 -22.95 7.80 -8.39
C ASP A 341 -22.26 6.74 -7.50
N VAL A 342 -22.09 7.05 -6.22
CA VAL A 342 -21.41 6.19 -5.25
C VAL A 342 -22.09 4.83 -5.14
N ALA A 343 -23.42 4.78 -5.17
CA ALA A 343 -24.14 3.51 -5.09
C ALA A 343 -23.80 2.58 -6.28
N SER A 344 -23.51 3.16 -7.45
CA SER A 344 -23.08 2.40 -8.63
C SER A 344 -21.67 1.82 -8.51
N LEU A 345 -20.85 2.31 -7.57
CA LEU A 345 -19.52 1.78 -7.30
C LEU A 345 -19.55 0.51 -6.47
N ILE A 346 -20.63 0.26 -5.74
CA ILE A 346 -20.76 -0.91 -4.87
C ILE A 346 -21.03 -2.16 -5.73
N LEU A 347 -20.17 -3.15 -5.58
CA LEU A 347 -20.32 -4.42 -6.26
C LEU A 347 -21.30 -5.32 -5.48
N ASP A 348 -22.37 -5.75 -6.14
CA ASP A 348 -23.28 -6.76 -5.58
C ASP A 348 -22.71 -8.14 -5.89
N VAL A 349 -22.12 -8.78 -4.89
CA VAL A 349 -21.50 -10.09 -5.01
C VAL A 349 -22.47 -11.14 -4.47
N GLU A 350 -23.31 -11.69 -5.37
CA GLU A 350 -24.28 -12.78 -5.07
C GLU A 350 -23.62 -14.14 -4.74
#